data_194b19c3690eca1a9044003e4f2b3a45
#
_entry.id   194b19c3690eca1a9044003e4f2b3a45
#
_cell.length_a   1.000
_cell.length_b   1.000
_cell.length_c   1.000
_cell.angle_alpha   90.00
_cell.angle_beta   90.00
_cell.angle_gamma   90.00
#
_symmetry.space_group_name_H-M   'P 1'
#
loop_
_entity.id
_entity.type
_entity.pdbx_description
1 polymer ?
#
loop_
_entity_poly.entity_id
_entity_poly.type
_entity_poly.pdbx_seq_one_letter_code
_entity_poly.pdbx_strand_id
1 'polypeptide(L)'
;QFAPAELWGNLLAIAATAGVMYLVYRRWSKHVFKAALAFILAIAIMLPINIGSIHSQIKSIRQTMEESGGVPEYTMSKTGKNVIVLMLDRAVGAFLPYIFNEKPELQAQFDGFTAYTNVVSTGAFTNMGTPALMGGYEYTVDQINLRKDEKLVDKHNEALKMMPVLFDQNDFDVTVFDPIYANYQWVPDLSVFSDYPDIHRYITFGAFESDMSPKNWVSANMRN
;
A
#
# COMPACT_ATOMS: atom_id res chain seq x y z
N GLN A 1 -10.24 -15.30 -28.30
CA GLN A 1 -10.29 -14.96 -29.73
C GLN A 1 -11.25 -13.78 -29.88
N PHE A 2 -10.80 -12.68 -30.44
CA PHE A 2 -11.65 -11.52 -30.71
C PHE A 2 -12.65 -11.85 -31.83
N ALA A 3 -13.87 -11.37 -31.69
CA ALA A 3 -14.86 -11.54 -32.76
C ALA A 3 -14.40 -10.78 -34.05
N PRO A 4 -14.65 -11.34 -35.24
CA PRO A 4 -14.23 -10.68 -36.51
C PRO A 4 -14.69 -9.24 -36.62
N ALA A 5 -15.88 -8.91 -36.13
CA ALA A 5 -16.40 -7.55 -36.11
C ALA A 5 -15.57 -6.58 -35.26
N GLU A 6 -15.03 -7.02 -34.13
CA GLU A 6 -14.14 -6.22 -33.29
C GLU A 6 -12.80 -5.97 -33.96
N LEU A 7 -12.26 -6.95 -34.68
CA LEU A 7 -11.04 -6.80 -35.45
C LEU A 7 -11.19 -5.73 -36.53
N TRP A 8 -12.27 -5.77 -37.30
CA TRP A 8 -12.55 -4.78 -38.33
C TRP A 8 -12.81 -3.38 -37.75
N GLY A 9 -13.50 -3.30 -36.60
CA GLY A 9 -13.72 -2.05 -35.88
C GLY A 9 -12.40 -1.41 -35.44
N ASN A 10 -11.48 -2.20 -34.87
CA ASN A 10 -10.15 -1.73 -34.45
C ASN A 10 -9.29 -1.30 -35.64
N LEU A 11 -9.30 -2.04 -36.76
CA LEU A 11 -8.57 -1.67 -37.97
C LEU A 11 -9.10 -0.35 -38.57
N LEU A 12 -10.40 -0.16 -38.61
CA LEU A 12 -11.01 1.09 -39.07
C LEU A 12 -10.65 2.26 -38.14
N ALA A 13 -10.66 2.08 -36.84
CA ALA A 13 -10.26 3.11 -35.89
C ALA A 13 -8.79 3.49 -36.07
N ILE A 14 -7.89 2.53 -36.25
CA ILE A 14 -6.45 2.76 -36.50
C ILE A 14 -6.29 3.52 -37.82
N ALA A 15 -6.96 3.09 -38.90
CA ALA A 15 -6.88 3.75 -40.21
C ALA A 15 -7.42 5.18 -40.16
N ALA A 16 -8.54 5.41 -39.47
CA ALA A 16 -9.12 6.75 -39.29
C ALA A 16 -8.18 7.66 -38.51
N THR A 17 -7.60 7.16 -37.39
CA THR A 17 -6.63 7.90 -36.57
C THR A 17 -5.40 8.26 -37.40
N ALA A 18 -4.83 7.31 -38.14
CA ALA A 18 -3.67 7.55 -38.99
C ALA A 18 -4.00 8.60 -40.10
N GLY A 19 -5.18 8.52 -40.66
CA GLY A 19 -5.66 9.49 -41.66
C GLY A 19 -5.78 10.90 -41.08
N VAL A 20 -6.38 11.04 -39.90
CA VAL A 20 -6.49 12.34 -39.22
C VAL A 20 -5.08 12.88 -38.89
N MET A 21 -4.19 12.07 -38.32
CA MET A 21 -2.81 12.46 -38.04
C MET A 21 -2.06 12.92 -39.30
N TYR A 22 -2.23 12.21 -40.42
CA TYR A 22 -1.63 12.60 -41.70
C TYR A 22 -2.15 13.94 -42.18
N LEU A 23 -3.47 14.19 -42.12
CA LEU A 23 -4.08 15.45 -42.51
C LEU A 23 -3.62 16.63 -41.67
N VAL A 24 -3.54 16.42 -40.32
CA VAL A 24 -3.01 17.41 -39.39
C VAL A 24 -1.55 17.72 -39.69
N TYR A 25 -0.74 16.69 -39.91
CA TYR A 25 0.67 16.87 -40.27
C TYR A 25 0.81 17.62 -41.58
N ARG A 26 0.10 17.23 -42.63
CA ARG A 26 0.14 17.89 -43.95
C ARG A 26 -0.27 19.37 -43.89
N ARG A 27 -1.28 19.71 -43.06
CA ARG A 27 -1.82 21.06 -42.96
C ARG A 27 -0.98 21.97 -42.04
N TRP A 28 -0.39 21.40 -40.99
CA TRP A 28 0.28 22.16 -39.95
C TRP A 28 1.70 21.62 -39.59
N SER A 29 2.42 21.05 -40.53
CA SER A 29 3.71 20.40 -40.29
C SER A 29 4.69 21.27 -39.50
N LYS A 30 4.77 22.58 -39.81
CA LYS A 30 5.64 23.53 -39.09
C LYS A 30 5.25 23.73 -37.61
N HIS A 31 3.95 23.68 -37.33
CA HIS A 31 3.44 23.83 -35.96
C HIS A 31 3.59 22.53 -35.18
N VAL A 32 3.34 21.39 -35.83
CA VAL A 32 3.55 20.04 -35.26
C VAL A 32 5.02 19.87 -34.86
N PHE A 33 5.96 20.28 -35.73
CA PHE A 33 7.38 20.21 -35.41
C PHE A 33 7.75 21.08 -34.19
N LYS A 34 7.26 22.33 -34.15
CA LYS A 34 7.47 23.23 -33.00
C LYS A 34 6.87 22.66 -31.70
N ALA A 35 5.66 22.08 -31.77
CA ALA A 35 5.01 21.46 -30.63
C ALA A 35 5.78 20.21 -30.15
N ALA A 36 6.25 19.36 -31.09
CA ALA A 36 7.07 18.22 -30.77
C ALA A 36 8.40 18.63 -30.10
N LEU A 37 9.05 19.67 -30.63
CA LEU A 37 10.28 20.20 -30.02
C LEU A 37 10.04 20.74 -28.61
N ALA A 38 8.95 21.49 -28.41
CA ALA A 38 8.57 21.98 -27.08
C ALA A 38 8.28 20.84 -26.10
N PHE A 39 7.63 19.78 -26.57
CA PHE A 39 7.34 18.60 -25.77
C PHE A 39 8.63 17.83 -25.38
N ILE A 40 9.55 17.67 -26.32
CA ILE A 40 10.87 17.05 -26.06
C ILE A 40 11.66 17.89 -25.05
N LEU A 41 11.66 19.21 -25.16
CA LEU A 41 12.31 20.11 -24.20
C LEU A 41 11.67 20.02 -22.81
N ALA A 42 10.34 19.95 -22.74
CA ALA A 42 9.64 19.74 -21.47
C ALA A 42 10.04 18.42 -20.81
N ILE A 43 10.07 17.32 -21.57
CA ILE A 43 10.55 16.03 -21.07
C ILE A 43 12.01 16.11 -20.61
N ALA A 44 12.88 16.74 -21.40
CA ALA A 44 14.30 16.87 -21.10
C ALA A 44 14.55 17.66 -19.81
N ILE A 45 13.67 18.61 -19.45
CA ILE A 45 13.74 19.35 -18.18
C ILE A 45 13.12 18.54 -17.03
N MET A 46 11.96 17.92 -17.25
CA MET A 46 11.26 17.19 -16.18
C MET A 46 11.96 15.89 -15.79
N LEU A 47 12.61 15.22 -16.75
CA LEU A 47 13.26 13.93 -16.50
C LEU A 47 14.37 14.00 -15.44
N PRO A 48 15.34 14.92 -15.49
CA PRO A 48 16.36 15.05 -14.45
C PRO A 48 15.77 15.42 -13.08
N ILE A 49 14.74 16.27 -13.05
CA ILE A 49 14.06 16.66 -11.80
C ILE A 49 13.40 15.42 -11.16
N ASN A 50 12.68 14.63 -11.94
CA ASN A 50 12.04 13.41 -11.46
C ASN A 50 13.08 12.37 -11.02
N ILE A 51 14.15 12.16 -11.79
CA ILE A 51 15.24 11.25 -11.40
C ILE A 51 15.88 11.71 -10.08
N GLY A 52 16.15 12.99 -9.91
CA GLY A 52 16.70 13.56 -8.68
C GLY A 52 15.76 13.36 -7.48
N SER A 53 14.46 13.58 -7.67
CA SER A 53 13.44 13.34 -6.65
C SER A 53 13.35 11.85 -6.27
N ILE A 54 13.31 10.96 -7.25
CA ILE A 54 13.29 9.50 -7.02
C ILE A 54 14.56 9.07 -6.29
N HIS A 55 15.73 9.56 -6.70
CA HIS A 55 17.00 9.21 -6.04
C HIS A 55 17.05 9.69 -4.58
N SER A 56 16.54 10.89 -4.31
CA SER A 56 16.42 11.41 -2.95
C SER A 56 15.47 10.57 -2.10
N GLN A 57 14.32 10.16 -2.65
CA GLN A 57 13.37 9.29 -1.96
C GLN A 57 13.96 7.89 -1.67
N ILE A 58 14.65 7.29 -2.63
CA ILE A 58 15.34 6.00 -2.44
C ILE A 58 16.40 6.13 -1.34
N LYS A 59 17.14 7.24 -1.32
CA LYS A 59 18.15 7.47 -0.29
C LYS A 59 17.51 7.61 1.09
N SER A 60 16.42 8.35 1.24
CA SER A 60 15.71 8.50 2.51
C SER A 60 15.11 7.17 2.99
N ILE A 61 14.49 6.40 2.09
CA ILE A 61 13.96 5.06 2.41
C ILE A 61 15.09 4.14 2.89
N ARG A 62 16.21 4.11 2.16
CA ARG A 62 17.36 3.27 2.54
C ARG A 62 17.93 3.68 3.90
N GLN A 63 18.06 4.97 4.15
CA GLN A 63 18.51 5.49 5.43
C GLN A 63 17.54 5.11 6.56
N THR A 64 16.24 5.23 6.37
CA THR A 64 15.22 4.81 7.34
C THR A 64 15.29 3.29 7.61
N MET A 65 15.52 2.48 6.57
CA MET A 65 15.69 1.04 6.73
C MET A 65 16.98 0.68 7.48
N GLU A 66 18.08 1.41 7.25
CA GLU A 66 19.34 1.24 7.98
C GLU A 66 19.20 1.67 9.44
N GLU A 67 18.50 2.77 9.70
CA GLU A 67 18.21 3.28 11.05
C GLU A 67 17.25 2.37 11.83
N SER A 68 16.33 1.68 11.15
CA SER A 68 15.41 0.71 11.78
C SER A 68 16.06 -0.64 12.16
N GLY A 69 17.36 -0.82 11.85
CA GLY A 69 18.21 -1.80 12.55
C GLY A 69 17.99 -3.29 12.28
N GLY A 70 17.43 -3.68 11.12
CA GLY A 70 17.34 -5.10 10.74
C GLY A 70 16.05 -5.78 11.21
N VAL A 71 16.14 -7.07 11.49
CA VAL A 71 14.99 -7.84 12.02
C VAL A 71 14.67 -7.32 13.43
N PRO A 72 13.47 -6.79 13.64
CA PRO A 72 13.11 -6.23 14.92
C PRO A 72 13.06 -7.31 16.01
N GLU A 73 13.70 -7.05 17.12
CA GLU A 73 13.56 -7.85 18.32
C GLU A 73 12.54 -7.18 19.25
N TYR A 74 11.57 -7.94 19.70
CA TYR A 74 10.61 -7.49 20.70
C TYR A 74 10.46 -8.55 21.80
N THR A 75 10.33 -8.08 23.03
CA THR A 75 10.24 -8.95 24.20
C THR A 75 8.81 -8.97 24.71
N MET A 76 8.23 -10.16 24.75
CA MET A 76 6.92 -10.33 25.37
C MET A 76 7.04 -10.48 26.88
N SER A 77 6.15 -9.81 27.60
CA SER A 77 6.05 -9.97 29.05
C SER A 77 5.58 -11.37 29.41
N LYS A 78 6.25 -11.98 30.39
CA LYS A 78 5.83 -13.29 30.94
C LYS A 78 4.75 -13.15 32.02
N THR A 79 4.58 -11.98 32.60
CA THR A 79 3.67 -11.74 33.73
C THR A 79 2.64 -10.67 33.46
N GLY A 80 2.88 -9.77 32.50
CA GLY A 80 1.98 -8.73 32.06
C GLY A 80 1.09 -9.15 30.91
N LYS A 81 0.28 -8.22 30.44
CA LYS A 81 -0.56 -8.42 29.24
C LYS A 81 0.26 -8.14 27.98
N ASN A 82 0.15 -9.01 27.01
CA ASN A 82 0.66 -8.78 25.66
C ASN A 82 -0.53 -8.63 24.73
N VAL A 83 -0.48 -7.59 23.89
CA VAL A 83 -1.50 -7.33 22.86
C VAL A 83 -0.79 -7.36 21.51
N ILE A 84 -1.23 -8.22 20.62
CA ILE A 84 -0.70 -8.34 19.26
C ILE A 84 -1.82 -8.05 18.29
N VAL A 85 -1.62 -7.03 17.46
CA VAL A 85 -2.55 -6.67 16.38
C VAL A 85 -1.90 -7.03 15.06
N LEU A 86 -2.45 -8.02 14.36
CA LEU A 86 -1.98 -8.46 13.05
C LEU A 86 -2.98 -8.07 11.98
N MET A 87 -2.56 -7.24 11.05
CA MET A 87 -3.32 -6.98 9.85
C MET A 87 -2.80 -7.86 8.72
N LEU A 88 -3.62 -8.79 8.28
CA LEU A 88 -3.33 -9.69 7.17
C LEU A 88 -4.05 -9.17 5.92
N ASP A 89 -3.30 -8.57 5.00
CA ASP A 89 -3.88 -8.09 3.74
C ASP A 89 -4.45 -9.26 2.93
N ARG A 90 -5.64 -9.05 2.35
CA ARG A 90 -6.39 -10.06 1.58
C ARG A 90 -6.77 -11.34 2.33
N ALA A 91 -6.65 -11.39 3.64
CA ALA A 91 -7.14 -12.50 4.44
C ALA A 91 -8.67 -12.42 4.59
N VAL A 92 -9.38 -12.89 3.59
CA VAL A 92 -10.84 -12.84 3.53
C VAL A 92 -11.43 -13.88 4.48
N GLY A 93 -12.21 -13.43 5.47
CA GLY A 93 -12.84 -14.30 6.48
C GLY A 93 -13.72 -15.42 5.90
N ALA A 94 -14.30 -15.21 4.71
CA ALA A 94 -15.07 -16.21 4.00
C ALA A 94 -14.27 -17.46 3.60
N PHE A 95 -12.94 -17.41 3.61
CA PHE A 95 -12.09 -18.57 3.35
C PHE A 95 -11.93 -19.50 4.56
N LEU A 96 -12.19 -19.03 5.78
CA LEU A 96 -12.00 -19.83 7.00
C LEU A 96 -12.75 -21.17 6.98
N PRO A 97 -14.04 -21.25 6.58
CA PRO A 97 -14.73 -22.53 6.51
C PRO A 97 -14.07 -23.53 5.55
N TYR A 98 -13.55 -23.05 4.43
CA TYR A 98 -12.85 -23.91 3.46
C TYR A 98 -11.52 -24.41 4.00
N ILE A 99 -10.75 -23.53 4.66
CA ILE A 99 -9.46 -23.86 5.28
C ILE A 99 -9.67 -24.93 6.38
N PHE A 100 -10.64 -24.73 7.27
CA PHE A 100 -10.93 -25.69 8.34
C PHE A 100 -11.55 -27.01 7.84
N ASN A 101 -12.23 -26.98 6.72
CA ASN A 101 -12.70 -28.23 6.09
C ASN A 101 -11.56 -29.02 5.46
N GLU A 102 -10.57 -28.33 4.88
CA GLU A 102 -9.38 -28.95 4.30
C GLU A 102 -8.38 -29.43 5.37
N LYS A 103 -8.24 -28.64 6.44
CA LYS A 103 -7.27 -28.86 7.54
C LYS A 103 -7.96 -28.74 8.90
N PRO A 104 -8.77 -29.75 9.30
CA PRO A 104 -9.54 -29.69 10.55
C PRO A 104 -8.67 -29.55 11.80
N GLU A 105 -7.44 -30.04 11.76
CA GLU A 105 -6.47 -29.96 12.86
C GLU A 105 -6.13 -28.53 13.25
N LEU A 106 -6.28 -27.56 12.35
CA LEU A 106 -6.03 -26.15 12.64
C LEU A 106 -7.02 -25.58 13.65
N GLN A 107 -8.24 -26.08 13.73
CA GLN A 107 -9.22 -25.59 14.71
C GLN A 107 -8.70 -25.72 16.15
N ALA A 108 -8.00 -26.79 16.46
CA ALA A 108 -7.41 -27.00 17.80
C ALA A 108 -6.26 -26.01 18.08
N GLN A 109 -5.57 -25.54 17.05
CA GLN A 109 -4.49 -24.56 17.20
C GLN A 109 -5.02 -23.13 17.46
N PHE A 110 -6.30 -22.88 17.12
CA PHE A 110 -6.98 -21.62 17.38
C PHE A 110 -7.87 -21.66 18.63
N ASP A 111 -7.61 -22.59 19.54
CA ASP A 111 -8.31 -22.63 20.84
C ASP A 111 -8.10 -21.30 21.59
N GLY A 112 -9.17 -20.73 22.12
CA GLY A 112 -9.17 -19.41 22.75
C GLY A 112 -9.39 -18.23 21.82
N PHE A 113 -9.39 -18.42 20.49
CA PHE A 113 -9.75 -17.35 19.55
C PHE A 113 -11.26 -17.23 19.36
N THR A 114 -11.73 -16.00 19.15
CA THR A 114 -13.11 -15.73 18.76
C THR A 114 -13.19 -15.37 17.28
N ALA A 115 -13.88 -16.15 16.49
CA ALA A 115 -14.12 -15.88 15.07
C ALA A 115 -15.34 -14.98 14.89
N TYR A 116 -15.13 -13.79 14.35
CA TYR A 116 -16.22 -12.89 13.97
C TYR A 116 -16.53 -13.09 12.47
N THR A 117 -17.61 -13.79 12.18
CA THR A 117 -17.99 -14.14 10.80
C THR A 117 -18.80 -13.05 10.08
N ASN A 118 -19.25 -12.04 10.82
CA ASN A 118 -20.06 -10.93 10.31
C ASN A 118 -19.26 -9.62 10.32
N VAL A 119 -18.09 -9.64 9.69
CA VAL A 119 -17.22 -8.47 9.57
C VAL A 119 -17.16 -8.02 8.12
N VAL A 120 -17.34 -6.72 7.90
CA VAL A 120 -17.28 -6.10 6.58
C VAL A 120 -16.22 -4.99 6.60
N SER A 121 -15.38 -4.94 5.58
CA SER A 121 -14.45 -3.83 5.41
C SER A 121 -15.18 -2.52 5.13
N THR A 122 -14.74 -1.44 5.74
CA THR A 122 -15.27 -0.08 5.50
C THR A 122 -14.77 0.53 4.20
N GLY A 123 -13.83 -0.12 3.50
CA GLY A 123 -13.29 0.34 2.23
C GLY A 123 -12.85 -0.82 1.34
N ALA A 124 -12.90 -0.60 0.02
CA ALA A 124 -12.52 -1.58 -0.98
C ALA A 124 -10.99 -1.75 -1.13
N PHE A 125 -10.22 -0.80 -0.63
CA PHE A 125 -8.76 -0.77 -0.71
C PHE A 125 -8.14 -0.58 0.66
N THR A 126 -6.93 -1.07 0.83
CA THR A 126 -6.19 -1.05 2.10
C THR A 126 -6.07 0.36 2.69
N ASN A 127 -5.76 1.36 1.86
CA ASN A 127 -5.67 2.76 2.29
C ASN A 127 -7.02 3.39 2.71
N MET A 128 -8.14 2.76 2.37
CA MET A 128 -9.48 3.18 2.79
C MET A 128 -9.96 2.41 4.03
N GLY A 129 -9.61 1.13 4.13
CA GLY A 129 -10.02 0.29 5.26
C GLY A 129 -9.16 0.46 6.51
N THR A 130 -7.87 0.70 6.34
CA THR A 130 -6.91 0.82 7.46
C THR A 130 -7.24 1.95 8.44
N PRO A 131 -7.62 3.16 8.03
CA PRO A 131 -7.96 4.22 8.96
C PRO A 131 -9.06 3.81 9.95
N ALA A 132 -10.11 3.19 9.48
CA ALA A 132 -11.21 2.73 10.34
C ALA A 132 -10.79 1.55 11.23
N LEU A 133 -9.89 0.68 10.77
CA LEU A 133 -9.35 -0.42 11.56
C LEU A 133 -8.53 0.09 12.74
N MET A 134 -7.72 1.12 12.54
CA MET A 134 -6.82 1.68 13.56
C MET A 134 -7.49 2.73 14.45
N GLY A 135 -8.32 3.58 13.88
CA GLY A 135 -8.93 4.74 14.55
C GLY A 135 -10.42 4.59 14.87
N GLY A 136 -11.09 3.54 14.36
CA GLY A 136 -12.50 3.29 14.62
C GLY A 136 -13.45 4.06 13.68
N TYR A 137 -14.71 4.21 14.11
CA TYR A 137 -15.81 4.73 13.29
C TYR A 137 -15.53 6.12 12.70
N GLU A 138 -14.93 7.02 13.46
CA GLU A 138 -14.65 8.39 13.03
C GLU A 138 -13.68 8.47 11.83
N TYR A 139 -13.00 7.35 11.53
CA TYR A 139 -12.07 7.22 10.42
C TYR A 139 -12.61 6.35 9.29
N THR A 140 -13.90 6.06 9.28
CA THR A 140 -14.56 5.49 8.09
C THR A 140 -14.52 6.49 6.94
N VAL A 141 -14.61 6.01 5.71
CA VAL A 141 -14.53 6.85 4.50
C VAL A 141 -15.56 7.99 4.55
N ASP A 142 -16.77 7.69 5.01
CA ASP A 142 -17.84 8.69 5.10
C ASP A 142 -17.49 9.79 6.12
N GLN A 143 -16.99 9.42 7.29
CA GLN A 143 -16.62 10.37 8.34
C GLN A 143 -15.41 11.21 7.96
N ILE A 144 -14.37 10.59 7.39
CA ILE A 144 -13.20 11.29 6.86
C ILE A 144 -13.61 12.34 5.81
N ASN A 145 -14.57 12.02 4.95
CA ASN A 145 -15.04 12.92 3.90
C ASN A 145 -15.82 14.13 4.42
N LEU A 146 -16.35 14.08 5.65
CA LEU A 146 -16.98 15.24 6.29
C LEU A 146 -15.95 16.30 6.71
N ARG A 147 -14.71 15.91 6.97
CA ARG A 147 -13.59 16.79 7.36
C ARG A 147 -12.93 17.43 6.13
N LYS A 148 -13.67 18.29 5.41
CA LYS A 148 -13.31 18.80 4.07
C LYS A 148 -12.07 19.70 4.05
N ASP A 149 -11.81 20.41 5.13
CA ASP A 149 -10.73 21.40 5.23
C ASP A 149 -9.37 20.77 5.59
N GLU A 150 -9.34 19.46 5.88
CA GLU A 150 -8.15 18.72 6.25
C GLU A 150 -7.65 17.86 5.10
N LYS A 151 -6.33 17.76 4.95
CA LYS A 151 -5.73 16.91 3.93
C LYS A 151 -5.96 15.43 4.27
N LEU A 152 -6.16 14.63 3.24
CA LEU A 152 -6.38 13.19 3.41
C LEU A 152 -5.19 12.49 4.09
N VAL A 153 -3.95 12.92 3.79
CA VAL A 153 -2.74 12.39 4.43
C VAL A 153 -2.72 12.64 5.94
N ASP A 154 -3.16 13.82 6.37
CA ASP A 154 -3.15 14.19 7.80
C ASP A 154 -4.17 13.34 8.57
N LYS A 155 -5.38 13.18 8.03
CA LYS A 155 -6.44 12.33 8.59
C LYS A 155 -6.05 10.85 8.64
N HIS A 156 -5.35 10.37 7.61
CA HIS A 156 -4.84 9.01 7.56
C HIS A 156 -3.77 8.77 8.62
N ASN A 157 -2.81 9.68 8.73
CA ASN A 157 -1.75 9.62 9.75
C ASN A 157 -2.30 9.72 11.17
N GLU A 158 -3.32 10.52 11.38
CA GLU A 158 -4.03 10.60 12.66
C GLU A 158 -4.63 9.25 13.03
N ALA A 159 -5.34 8.61 12.11
CA ALA A 159 -5.91 7.28 12.31
C ALA A 159 -4.86 6.22 12.65
N LEU A 160 -3.73 6.20 11.93
CA LEU A 160 -2.63 5.25 12.17
C LEU A 160 -2.06 5.37 13.59
N LYS A 161 -2.05 6.58 14.16
CA LYS A 161 -1.53 6.85 15.49
C LYS A 161 -2.48 6.48 16.62
N MET A 162 -3.78 6.41 16.37
CA MET A 162 -4.80 6.25 17.41
C MET A 162 -4.53 5.06 18.34
N MET A 163 -4.38 3.87 17.77
CA MET A 163 -4.18 2.67 18.56
C MET A 163 -2.78 2.62 19.22
N PRO A 164 -1.66 2.82 18.51
CA PRO A 164 -0.33 2.83 19.11
C PRO A 164 -0.18 3.84 20.25
N VAL A 165 -0.62 5.08 20.03
CA VAL A 165 -0.52 6.14 21.06
C VAL A 165 -1.41 5.84 22.25
N LEU A 166 -2.60 5.26 22.05
CA LEU A 166 -3.46 4.87 23.16
C LEU A 166 -2.79 3.82 24.06
N PHE A 167 -2.11 2.84 23.49
CA PHE A 167 -1.37 1.84 24.25
C PHE A 167 -0.16 2.44 24.95
N ASP A 168 0.62 3.26 24.26
CA ASP A 168 1.77 3.98 24.84
C ASP A 168 1.36 4.82 26.06
N GLN A 169 0.27 5.57 25.96
CA GLN A 169 -0.29 6.36 27.06
C GLN A 169 -0.82 5.51 28.24
N ASN A 170 -0.96 4.21 28.06
CA ASN A 170 -1.38 3.27 29.09
C ASN A 170 -0.26 2.31 29.53
N ASP A 171 0.98 2.80 29.49
CA ASP A 171 2.17 2.11 29.98
C ASP A 171 2.50 0.78 29.27
N PHE A 172 2.10 0.63 28.00
CA PHE A 172 2.56 -0.48 27.17
C PHE A 172 3.85 -0.11 26.44
N ASP A 173 4.76 -1.05 26.35
CA ASP A 173 5.90 -0.99 25.43
C ASP A 173 5.38 -1.27 24.01
N VAL A 174 5.32 -0.23 23.17
CA VAL A 174 4.65 -0.28 21.89
C VAL A 174 5.63 -0.41 20.75
N THR A 175 5.40 -1.41 19.90
CA THR A 175 6.16 -1.60 18.65
C THR A 175 5.21 -1.61 17.46
N VAL A 176 5.53 -0.82 16.43
CA VAL A 176 4.78 -0.72 15.19
C VAL A 176 5.65 -1.20 14.02
N PHE A 177 5.08 -2.09 13.21
CA PHE A 177 5.72 -2.62 12.00
C PHE A 177 4.94 -2.18 10.78
N ASP A 178 5.66 -1.70 9.77
CA ASP A 178 5.12 -1.38 8.45
C ASP A 178 3.77 -0.65 8.50
N PRO A 179 3.67 0.53 9.17
CA PRO A 179 2.41 1.25 9.29
C PRO A 179 1.88 1.61 7.91
N ILE A 180 0.74 1.03 7.55
CA ILE A 180 0.22 0.97 6.18
C ILE A 180 -0.01 2.36 5.62
N TYR A 181 0.64 2.68 4.52
CA TYR A 181 0.55 3.96 3.81
C TYR A 181 0.85 5.19 4.70
N ALA A 182 1.72 5.06 5.71
CA ALA A 182 2.16 6.20 6.51
C ALA A 182 2.69 7.32 5.60
N ASN A 183 2.22 8.55 5.83
CA ASN A 183 2.40 9.69 4.93
C ASN A 183 1.93 9.45 3.48
N TYR A 184 0.98 8.54 3.28
CA TYR A 184 0.44 8.13 1.98
C TYR A 184 1.52 7.61 1.02
N GLN A 185 2.59 7.02 1.56
CA GLN A 185 3.67 6.44 0.79
C GLN A 185 3.56 4.92 0.72
N TRP A 186 3.99 4.33 -0.41
CA TRP A 186 4.01 2.87 -0.58
C TRP A 186 4.99 2.20 0.39
N VAL A 187 6.20 2.74 0.53
CA VAL A 187 7.09 2.40 1.64
C VAL A 187 6.75 3.34 2.77
N PRO A 188 6.32 2.82 3.93
CA PRO A 188 5.86 3.65 5.03
C PRO A 188 6.92 4.66 5.48
N ASP A 189 6.50 5.90 5.67
CA ASP A 189 7.35 6.92 6.26
C ASP A 189 7.14 6.95 7.79
N LEU A 190 8.12 6.44 8.51
CA LEU A 190 8.06 6.32 9.97
C LEU A 190 8.08 7.68 10.71
N SER A 191 8.35 8.78 10.01
CA SER A 191 8.30 10.13 10.59
C SER A 191 6.91 10.50 11.13
N VAL A 192 5.87 9.77 10.71
CA VAL A 192 4.51 9.92 11.26
C VAL A 192 4.46 9.76 12.78
N PHE A 193 5.40 9.02 13.36
CA PHE A 193 5.55 8.78 14.80
C PHE A 193 6.67 9.61 15.46
N SER A 194 7.20 10.65 14.80
CA SER A 194 8.32 11.45 15.34
C SER A 194 8.00 12.13 16.67
N ASP A 195 6.72 12.46 16.92
CA ASP A 195 6.26 13.08 18.15
C ASP A 195 6.12 12.07 19.31
N TYR A 196 6.33 10.79 19.05
CA TYR A 196 6.21 9.67 20.02
C TYR A 196 7.49 8.85 20.02
N PRO A 197 8.58 9.36 20.64
CA PRO A 197 9.89 8.71 20.58
C PRO A 197 9.94 7.34 21.28
N ASP A 198 9.06 7.10 22.23
CA ASP A 198 8.99 5.85 23.00
C ASP A 198 8.30 4.71 22.20
N ILE A 199 7.58 5.03 21.11
CA ILE A 199 7.03 4.03 20.21
C ILE A 199 8.14 3.50 19.31
N HIS A 200 8.48 2.23 19.47
CA HIS A 200 9.41 1.52 18.58
C HIS A 200 8.78 1.31 17.19
N ARG A 201 9.53 1.61 16.14
CA ARG A 201 9.00 1.60 14.78
C ARG A 201 9.99 0.97 13.81
N TYR A 202 9.49 0.06 12.99
CA TYR A 202 10.31 -0.70 12.06
C TYR A 202 9.67 -0.77 10.68
N ILE A 203 10.54 -0.80 9.65
CA ILE A 203 10.17 -1.17 8.29
C ILE A 203 10.78 -2.53 8.02
N THR A 204 9.93 -3.53 7.77
CA THR A 204 10.35 -4.87 7.36
C THR A 204 10.21 -5.08 5.86
N PHE A 205 9.66 -4.11 5.15
CA PHE A 205 9.41 -4.14 3.72
C PHE A 205 10.69 -4.45 2.94
N GLY A 206 10.69 -5.58 2.24
CA GLY A 206 11.86 -6.05 1.50
C GLY A 206 12.92 -6.79 2.33
N ALA A 207 12.85 -6.80 3.67
CA ALA A 207 13.85 -7.45 4.51
C ALA A 207 13.93 -8.97 4.30
N PHE A 208 12.83 -9.59 3.85
CA PHE A 208 12.73 -11.04 3.59
C PHE A 208 12.68 -11.39 2.10
N GLU A 209 12.90 -10.43 1.20
CA GLU A 209 12.84 -10.67 -0.25
C GLU A 209 13.91 -11.65 -0.75
N SER A 210 15.06 -11.74 -0.07
CA SER A 210 16.12 -12.69 -0.41
C SER A 210 15.66 -14.14 -0.25
N ASP A 211 14.72 -14.40 0.68
CA ASP A 211 14.17 -15.74 0.92
C ASP A 211 13.06 -16.10 -0.07
N MET A 212 12.52 -15.07 -0.74
CA MET A 212 11.52 -15.16 -1.80
C MET A 212 12.19 -15.19 -3.18
N SER A 213 13.18 -16.05 -3.40
CA SER A 213 13.73 -16.19 -4.74
C SER A 213 12.60 -16.49 -5.74
N PRO A 214 12.68 -16.01 -7.01
CA PRO A 214 11.65 -16.27 -8.02
C PRO A 214 11.31 -17.76 -8.16
N LYS A 215 12.30 -18.65 -7.92
CA LYS A 215 12.09 -20.10 -7.89
C LYS A 215 11.22 -20.55 -6.72
N ASN A 216 11.41 -19.97 -5.53
CA ASN A 216 10.64 -20.32 -4.34
C ASN A 216 9.22 -19.76 -4.44
N TRP A 217 9.06 -18.55 -4.95
CA TRP A 217 7.75 -17.94 -5.19
C TRP A 217 6.92 -18.74 -6.21
N VAL A 218 7.52 -19.11 -7.34
CA VAL A 218 6.86 -19.92 -8.37
C VAL A 218 6.52 -21.31 -7.83
N SER A 219 7.45 -21.96 -7.11
CA SER A 219 7.20 -23.28 -6.53
C SER A 219 6.15 -23.28 -5.42
N ALA A 220 6.07 -22.23 -4.63
CA ALA A 220 5.03 -22.06 -3.60
C ALA A 220 3.64 -21.85 -4.23
N ASN A 221 3.56 -21.09 -5.34
CA ASN A 221 2.29 -20.79 -6.00
C ASN A 221 1.83 -21.85 -7.02
N MET A 222 2.72 -22.76 -7.44
CA MET A 222 2.36 -23.86 -8.36
C MET A 222 2.07 -25.20 -7.66
N ARG A 223 2.14 -25.28 -6.33
CA ARG A 223 1.84 -26.52 -5.59
C ARG A 223 0.40 -26.66 -5.14
N ASN A 224 -0.48 -25.77 -5.61
CA ASN A 224 -1.93 -25.85 -5.39
C ASN A 224 -2.64 -26.15 -6.68
#